data_53fa090a281a00d0dd01ed5e746a0286
#
_entry.id   53fa090a281a00d0dd01ed5e746a0286
#
_cell.length_a   1.000
_cell.length_b   1.000
_cell.length_c   1.000
_cell.angle_alpha   90.00
_cell.angle_beta   90.00
_cell.angle_gamma   90.00
#
_symmetry.space_group_name_H-M   'P 1'
#
loop_
_entity.id
_entity.type
_entity.pdbx_description
1 polymer ?
#
loop_
_entity_poly.entity_id
_entity_poly.type
_entity_poly.pdbx_seq_one_letter_code
_entity_poly.pdbx_strand_id
1 'polypeptide(L)'
;MKLIPVLLCLLLTACTRAEGAISPPKLITEEIDLNQLEMTDKSLLPQVEPEALEPVFNYVMALNLALTGDLSKLKQSADASCGCLDIADRLESFFPTASLIGGGYEISGVWLEKDELTKKIFKVEINRSDITKVDKKNGQQVIWSASIITNQFIVEKRGQVWVLTDTK
;
A
#
# COMPACT_ATOMS: atom_id res chain seq x y z
N MET A 1 -2.09 36.16 -61.09
CA MET A 1 -2.22 35.11 -62.08
C MET A 1 -0.97 34.23 -62.03
N LYS A 2 -1.09 33.00 -61.53
CA LYS A 2 -0.33 31.80 -61.93
C LYS A 2 -0.87 30.62 -61.11
N LEU A 3 -1.65 29.80 -61.80
CA LEU A 3 -2.13 28.51 -61.38
C LEU A 3 -0.95 27.51 -61.41
N ILE A 4 -0.79 26.68 -60.41
CA ILE A 4 0.06 25.50 -60.45
C ILE A 4 -0.80 24.31 -60.04
N PRO A 5 -0.80 23.22 -60.82
CA PRO A 5 -1.74 22.12 -60.69
C PRO A 5 -1.32 21.14 -59.59
N VAL A 6 -2.37 20.61 -58.97
CA VAL A 6 -2.36 19.53 -57.99
C VAL A 6 -1.93 18.24 -58.70
N LEU A 7 -0.85 17.61 -58.23
CA LEU A 7 -0.49 16.24 -58.59
C LEU A 7 -0.89 15.30 -57.46
N LEU A 8 -1.99 14.60 -57.69
CA LEU A 8 -2.57 13.60 -56.81
C LEU A 8 -1.82 12.27 -57.01
N CYS A 9 -0.93 11.90 -56.10
CA CYS A 9 -0.34 10.56 -56.08
C CYS A 9 -1.13 9.66 -55.09
N LEU A 10 -2.02 8.87 -55.66
CA LEU A 10 -2.65 7.72 -55.01
C LEU A 10 -1.62 6.58 -54.92
N LEU A 11 -1.09 6.33 -53.72
CA LEU A 11 -0.40 5.09 -53.43
C LEU A 11 -1.33 4.19 -52.60
N LEU A 12 -1.97 3.27 -53.32
CA LEU A 12 -2.66 2.12 -52.73
C LEU A 12 -1.60 1.12 -52.26
N THR A 13 -1.30 1.11 -50.98
CA THR A 13 -0.61 -0.01 -50.36
C THR A 13 -1.64 -1.01 -49.81
N ALA A 14 -1.73 -2.11 -50.54
CA ALA A 14 -2.51 -3.27 -50.12
C ALA A 14 -1.93 -3.85 -48.84
N CYS A 15 -2.66 -3.72 -47.73
CA CYS A 15 -2.42 -4.53 -46.53
C CYS A 15 -2.90 -5.95 -46.81
N THR A 16 -1.97 -6.86 -47.01
CA THR A 16 -2.24 -8.30 -47.01
C THR A 16 -2.65 -8.72 -45.60
N ARG A 17 -3.90 -9.14 -45.50
CA ARG A 17 -4.51 -9.71 -44.31
C ARG A 17 -3.88 -11.07 -44.04
N ALA A 18 -3.00 -11.17 -43.04
CA ALA A 18 -2.54 -12.44 -42.53
C ALA A 18 -3.66 -13.02 -41.66
N GLU A 19 -4.39 -13.99 -42.22
CA GLU A 19 -5.29 -14.86 -41.46
C GLU A 19 -4.47 -15.81 -40.61
N GLY A 20 -4.07 -15.35 -39.42
CA GLY A 20 -3.64 -16.21 -38.33
C GLY A 20 -4.87 -16.57 -37.50
N ALA A 21 -5.37 -17.78 -37.68
CA ALA A 21 -6.38 -18.34 -36.81
C ALA A 21 -5.83 -18.42 -35.38
N ILE A 22 -6.17 -17.44 -34.54
CA ILE A 22 -5.94 -17.52 -33.10
C ILE A 22 -7.02 -18.46 -32.56
N SER A 23 -6.62 -19.71 -32.34
CA SER A 23 -7.43 -20.62 -31.54
C SER A 23 -7.71 -20.01 -30.18
N PRO A 24 -8.96 -19.98 -29.71
CA PRO A 24 -9.24 -19.48 -28.38
C PRO A 24 -8.44 -20.29 -27.34
N PRO A 25 -7.89 -19.65 -26.31
CA PRO A 25 -7.19 -20.37 -25.27
C PRO A 25 -8.14 -21.42 -24.66
N LYS A 26 -7.71 -22.67 -24.74
CA LYS A 26 -8.41 -23.78 -24.12
C LYS A 26 -8.48 -23.46 -22.63
N LEU A 27 -9.68 -23.17 -22.13
CA LEU A 27 -9.95 -23.09 -20.71
C LEU A 27 -9.60 -24.46 -20.13
N ILE A 28 -8.43 -24.55 -19.52
CA ILE A 28 -8.08 -25.65 -18.65
C ILE A 28 -8.90 -25.39 -17.39
N THR A 29 -10.07 -26.01 -17.34
CA THR A 29 -10.80 -26.18 -16.10
C THR A 29 -10.07 -27.29 -15.35
N GLU A 30 -8.91 -27.00 -14.81
CA GLU A 30 -8.39 -27.82 -13.72
C GLU A 30 -9.32 -27.55 -12.55
N GLU A 31 -10.17 -28.54 -12.25
CA GLU A 31 -10.78 -28.62 -10.94
C GLU A 31 -9.63 -28.63 -9.93
N ILE A 32 -9.40 -27.47 -9.30
CA ILE A 32 -8.48 -27.36 -8.17
C ILE A 32 -9.12 -28.22 -7.08
N ASP A 33 -8.57 -29.42 -6.89
CA ASP A 33 -8.93 -30.27 -5.77
C ASP A 33 -8.52 -29.55 -4.49
N LEU A 34 -9.49 -28.92 -3.84
CA LEU A 34 -9.33 -28.20 -2.59
C LEU A 34 -8.77 -29.06 -1.46
N ASN A 35 -8.75 -30.39 -1.63
CA ASN A 35 -8.13 -31.32 -0.67
C ASN A 35 -6.61 -31.40 -0.81
N GLN A 36 -6.01 -30.88 -1.89
CA GLN A 36 -4.54 -30.82 -2.03
C GLN A 36 -3.92 -29.52 -1.48
N LEU A 37 -4.72 -28.53 -1.09
CA LEU A 37 -4.23 -27.30 -0.45
C LEU A 37 -3.93 -27.46 1.05
N GLU A 38 -4.16 -28.63 1.64
CA GLU A 38 -3.93 -28.87 3.07
C GLU A 38 -2.48 -29.24 3.46
N MET A 39 -1.54 -29.27 2.54
CA MET A 39 -0.15 -29.57 2.86
C MET A 39 0.85 -28.48 2.44
N THR A 40 0.49 -27.23 2.58
CA THR A 40 1.50 -26.20 2.69
C THR A 40 1.82 -26.09 4.18
N ASP A 41 3.02 -26.50 4.50
CA ASP A 41 3.62 -26.61 5.83
C ASP A 41 3.23 -25.44 6.76
N LYS A 42 2.16 -25.66 7.53
CA LYS A 42 1.66 -24.74 8.55
C LYS A 42 2.65 -24.57 9.71
N SER A 43 3.79 -25.29 9.64
CA SER A 43 4.81 -25.34 10.71
C SER A 43 5.87 -24.22 10.59
N LEU A 44 5.88 -23.44 9.50
CA LEU A 44 6.91 -22.40 9.28
C LEU A 44 6.44 -20.97 9.52
N LEU A 45 5.16 -20.73 9.75
CA LEU A 45 4.72 -19.45 10.28
C LEU A 45 5.00 -19.48 11.79
N PRO A 46 5.79 -18.54 12.34
CA PRO A 46 5.90 -18.40 13.78
C PRO A 46 4.47 -18.31 14.32
N GLN A 47 4.15 -19.10 15.35
CA GLN A 47 2.85 -19.05 16.04
C GLN A 47 2.76 -17.72 16.76
N VAL A 48 2.63 -16.64 16.01
CA VAL A 48 2.41 -15.30 16.56
C VAL A 48 0.98 -15.27 17.05
N GLU A 49 0.78 -14.86 18.30
CA GLU A 49 -0.56 -14.54 18.80
C GLU A 49 -1.18 -13.52 17.83
N PRO A 50 -2.29 -13.85 17.14
CA PRO A 50 -2.88 -12.93 16.14
C PRO A 50 -3.19 -11.56 16.74
N GLU A 51 -3.56 -11.53 18.02
CA GLU A 51 -3.89 -10.32 18.77
C GLU A 51 -2.68 -9.37 18.91
N ALA A 52 -1.45 -9.89 18.88
CA ALA A 52 -0.24 -9.07 18.94
C ALA A 52 0.04 -8.32 17.63
N LEU A 53 -0.49 -8.80 16.51
CA LEU A 53 -0.38 -8.13 15.20
C LEU A 53 -1.46 -7.08 14.97
N GLU A 54 -2.58 -7.17 15.69
CA GLU A 54 -3.71 -6.26 15.50
C GLU A 54 -3.33 -4.78 15.63
N PRO A 55 -2.52 -4.34 16.63
CA PRO A 55 -2.08 -2.94 16.72
C PRO A 55 -1.29 -2.47 15.50
N VAL A 56 -0.50 -3.35 14.87
CA VAL A 56 0.29 -3.03 13.66
C VAL A 56 -0.65 -2.76 12.48
N PHE A 57 -1.60 -3.66 12.25
CA PHE A 57 -2.61 -3.49 11.18
C PHE A 57 -3.46 -2.25 11.42
N ASN A 58 -3.92 -2.04 12.64
CA ASN A 58 -4.75 -0.88 13.00
C ASN A 58 -4.00 0.44 12.77
N TYR A 59 -2.71 0.50 13.09
CA TYR A 59 -1.89 1.69 12.82
C TYR A 59 -1.76 1.97 11.32
N VAL A 60 -1.47 0.97 10.50
CA VAL A 60 -1.35 1.14 9.04
C VAL A 60 -2.69 1.52 8.40
N MET A 61 -3.80 0.92 8.86
CA MET A 61 -5.14 1.34 8.45
C MET A 61 -5.43 2.80 8.84
N ALA A 62 -5.04 3.20 10.04
CA ALA A 62 -5.22 4.57 10.52
C ALA A 62 -4.37 5.59 9.73
N LEU A 63 -3.17 5.21 9.26
CA LEU A 63 -2.38 6.02 8.31
C LEU A 63 -3.14 6.26 7.01
N ASN A 64 -3.82 5.26 6.47
CA ASN A 64 -4.62 5.42 5.25
C ASN A 64 -5.78 6.40 5.46
N LEU A 65 -6.48 6.32 6.58
CA LEU A 65 -7.52 7.28 6.93
C LEU A 65 -6.95 8.70 7.12
N ALA A 66 -5.78 8.80 7.71
CA ALA A 66 -5.10 10.09 7.92
C ALA A 66 -4.78 10.82 6.61
N LEU A 67 -4.53 10.09 5.49
CA LEU A 67 -4.33 10.72 4.19
C LEU A 67 -5.56 11.51 3.70
N THR A 68 -6.75 11.16 4.15
CA THR A 68 -8.00 11.87 3.84
C THR A 68 -8.31 13.05 4.77
N GLY A 69 -7.47 13.26 5.80
CA GLY A 69 -7.63 14.30 6.81
C GLY A 69 -8.28 13.85 8.11
N ASP A 70 -8.73 12.59 8.22
CA ASP A 70 -9.23 12.04 9.48
C ASP A 70 -8.07 11.48 10.32
N LEU A 71 -7.61 12.28 11.28
CA LEU A 71 -6.52 11.93 12.18
C LEU A 71 -6.97 11.20 13.45
N SER A 72 -8.28 11.08 13.67
CA SER A 72 -8.83 10.56 14.93
C SER A 72 -8.39 9.14 15.23
N LYS A 73 -8.41 8.28 14.24
CA LYS A 73 -7.99 6.88 14.36
C LYS A 73 -6.48 6.75 14.54
N LEU A 74 -5.70 7.59 13.86
CA LEU A 74 -4.24 7.58 13.99
C LEU A 74 -3.81 7.96 15.41
N LYS A 75 -4.40 9.00 15.98
CA LYS A 75 -4.14 9.43 17.38
C LYS A 75 -4.52 8.39 18.43
N GLN A 76 -5.35 7.39 18.08
CA GLN A 76 -5.80 6.31 18.95
C GLN A 76 -5.15 4.96 18.65
N SER A 77 -4.34 4.86 17.59
CA SER A 77 -3.80 3.58 17.10
C SER A 77 -2.56 3.09 17.83
N ALA A 78 -2.00 3.90 18.74
CA ALA A 78 -0.81 3.58 19.50
C ALA A 78 -0.89 4.17 20.91
N ASP A 79 0.06 3.76 21.78
CA ASP A 79 0.26 4.37 23.09
C ASP A 79 0.56 5.87 22.94
N ALA A 80 0.02 6.69 23.84
CA ALA A 80 0.20 8.15 23.79
C ALA A 80 1.67 8.60 23.86
N SER A 81 2.57 7.76 24.38
CA SER A 81 4.01 8.00 24.41
C SER A 81 4.75 7.57 23.15
N CYS A 82 4.05 6.95 22.18
CA CYS A 82 4.67 6.49 20.94
C CYS A 82 5.11 7.68 20.07
N GLY A 83 6.40 7.78 19.77
CA GLY A 83 6.91 8.73 18.78
C GLY A 83 6.31 8.54 17.38
N CYS A 84 5.69 7.37 17.13
CA CYS A 84 4.96 7.09 15.90
C CYS A 84 3.75 8.02 15.69
N LEU A 85 3.23 8.63 16.75
CA LEU A 85 2.11 9.59 16.66
C LEU A 85 2.53 10.99 16.20
N ASP A 86 3.83 11.32 16.14
CA ASP A 86 4.34 12.60 15.62
C ASP A 86 3.90 12.85 14.18
N ILE A 87 3.60 11.78 13.43
CA ILE A 87 3.06 11.92 12.07
C ILE A 87 1.67 12.56 12.09
N ALA A 88 0.84 12.30 13.11
CA ALA A 88 -0.47 12.91 13.23
C ALA A 88 -0.36 14.43 13.43
N ASP A 89 0.56 14.88 14.27
CA ASP A 89 0.78 16.31 14.54
C ASP A 89 1.34 17.03 13.31
N ARG A 90 2.25 16.35 12.58
CA ARG A 90 2.76 16.87 11.29
C ARG A 90 1.66 17.01 10.25
N LEU A 91 0.76 16.02 10.13
CA LEU A 91 -0.37 16.09 9.22
C LEU A 91 -1.39 17.16 9.65
N GLU A 92 -1.66 17.29 10.94
CA GLU A 92 -2.55 18.34 11.47
C GLU A 92 -2.04 19.75 11.13
N SER A 93 -0.73 19.97 11.24
CA SER A 93 -0.09 21.23 10.85
C SER A 93 -0.06 21.44 9.33
N PHE A 94 -0.10 20.37 8.56
CA PHE A 94 0.01 20.38 7.11
C PHE A 94 -1.34 20.66 6.41
N PHE A 95 -2.44 20.07 6.85
CA PHE A 95 -3.73 20.14 6.19
C PHE A 95 -4.34 21.55 6.05
N PRO A 96 -4.06 22.54 6.92
CA PRO A 96 -4.50 23.92 6.69
C PRO A 96 -3.98 24.52 5.39
N THR A 97 -2.77 24.18 4.97
CA THR A 97 -2.07 24.79 3.82
C THR A 97 -2.03 23.92 2.58
N ALA A 98 -2.22 22.62 2.72
CA ALA A 98 -2.15 21.68 1.61
C ALA A 98 -3.17 20.53 1.77
N SER A 99 -3.38 19.80 0.68
CA SER A 99 -4.15 18.55 0.67
C SER A 99 -3.31 17.44 0.08
N LEU A 100 -3.66 16.21 0.41
CA LEU A 100 -3.09 15.00 -0.19
C LEU A 100 -4.12 14.39 -1.14
N ILE A 101 -3.65 13.92 -2.28
CA ILE A 101 -4.47 13.22 -3.29
C ILE A 101 -3.79 11.90 -3.60
N GLY A 102 -4.59 10.84 -3.65
CA GLY A 102 -4.08 9.48 -3.83
C GLY A 102 -3.33 9.02 -2.58
N GLY A 103 -2.47 8.05 -2.79
CA GLY A 103 -1.72 7.45 -1.71
C GLY A 103 -2.41 6.27 -1.07
N GLY A 104 -1.58 5.47 -0.40
CA GLY A 104 -2.01 4.32 0.38
C GLY A 104 -0.80 3.61 0.96
N TYR A 105 -1.03 2.97 2.06
CA TYR A 105 -0.06 2.13 2.77
C TYR A 105 -0.62 0.71 2.81
N GLU A 106 0.14 -0.26 2.33
CA GLU A 106 -0.24 -1.67 2.30
C GLU A 106 0.90 -2.50 2.92
N ILE A 107 0.58 -3.35 3.88
CA ILE A 107 1.57 -4.26 4.46
C ILE A 107 1.86 -5.37 3.44
N SER A 108 3.11 -5.45 2.99
CA SER A 108 3.60 -6.47 2.06
C SER A 108 4.33 -7.61 2.76
N GLY A 109 4.81 -7.41 3.99
CA GLY A 109 5.47 -8.45 4.77
C GLY A 109 5.51 -8.13 6.26
N VAL A 110 5.46 -9.19 7.08
CA VAL A 110 5.60 -9.11 8.53
C VAL A 110 6.47 -10.27 9.01
N TRP A 111 7.49 -9.95 9.79
CA TRP A 111 8.39 -10.93 10.39
C TRP A 111 8.52 -10.66 11.88
N LEU A 112 8.37 -11.70 12.69
CA LEU A 112 8.63 -11.61 14.13
C LEU A 112 10.15 -11.64 14.37
N GLU A 113 10.71 -10.55 14.90
CA GLU A 113 12.13 -10.47 15.21
C GLU A 113 12.40 -10.81 16.69
N LYS A 114 11.47 -10.49 17.58
CA LYS A 114 11.57 -10.78 19.01
C LYS A 114 10.24 -11.22 19.56
N ASP A 115 10.24 -12.31 20.30
CA ASP A 115 9.07 -12.89 20.93
C ASP A 115 9.29 -13.02 22.46
N GLU A 116 8.77 -12.08 23.22
CA GLU A 116 8.72 -12.12 24.66
C GLU A 116 7.27 -12.20 25.15
N LEU A 117 7.05 -12.68 26.33
CA LEU A 117 5.71 -12.87 26.90
C LEU A 117 4.85 -11.59 26.88
N THR A 118 5.46 -10.43 27.09
CA THR A 118 4.78 -9.14 27.20
C THR A 118 5.24 -8.12 26.15
N LYS A 119 6.17 -8.50 25.27
CA LYS A 119 6.72 -7.60 24.26
C LYS A 119 7.08 -8.37 23.02
N LYS A 120 6.61 -7.88 21.88
CA LYS A 120 6.98 -8.42 20.58
C LYS A 120 7.53 -7.30 19.69
N ILE A 121 8.50 -7.66 18.84
CA ILE A 121 9.05 -6.74 17.84
C ILE A 121 8.84 -7.39 16.48
N PHE A 122 8.11 -6.68 15.63
CA PHE A 122 7.85 -7.07 14.26
C PHE A 122 8.63 -6.17 13.30
N LYS A 123 9.35 -6.77 12.38
CA LYS A 123 9.80 -6.09 11.17
C LYS A 123 8.65 -6.09 10.18
N VAL A 124 8.25 -4.92 9.72
CA VAL A 124 7.10 -4.76 8.81
C VAL A 124 7.56 -4.03 7.57
N GLU A 125 7.25 -4.60 6.43
CA GLU A 125 7.43 -3.99 5.13
C GLU A 125 6.09 -3.43 4.65
N ILE A 126 6.10 -2.17 4.23
CA ILE A 126 4.92 -1.42 3.84
C ILE A 126 5.16 -0.82 2.46
N ASN A 127 4.32 -1.16 1.51
CA ASN A 127 4.27 -0.50 0.21
C ASN A 127 3.48 0.81 0.35
N ARG A 128 4.14 1.93 0.08
CA ARG A 128 3.47 3.22 -0.05
C ARG A 128 3.29 3.55 -1.53
N SER A 129 2.09 3.81 -1.97
CA SER A 129 1.81 4.30 -3.32
C SER A 129 2.10 5.80 -3.46
N ASP A 130 2.08 6.31 -4.70
CA ASP A 130 2.30 7.73 -4.97
C ASP A 130 1.30 8.62 -4.22
N ILE A 131 1.81 9.68 -3.59
CA ILE A 131 1.00 10.70 -2.90
C ILE A 131 1.27 12.03 -3.56
N THR A 132 0.24 12.73 -4.01
CA THR A 132 0.35 14.08 -4.55
C THR A 132 -0.03 15.10 -3.47
N LYS A 133 0.93 15.91 -3.07
CA LYS A 133 0.69 17.11 -2.27
C LYS A 133 0.20 18.22 -3.18
N VAL A 134 -0.90 18.89 -2.82
CA VAL A 134 -1.41 20.07 -3.52
C VAL A 134 -1.44 21.25 -2.55
N ASP A 135 -0.69 22.31 -2.85
CA ASP A 135 -0.71 23.57 -2.10
C ASP A 135 -2.06 24.28 -2.35
N LYS A 136 -2.76 24.61 -1.28
CA LYS A 136 -4.11 25.23 -1.37
C LYS A 136 -4.09 26.68 -1.83
N LYS A 137 -2.94 27.38 -1.69
CA LYS A 137 -2.82 28.79 -2.05
C LYS A 137 -2.59 29.01 -3.54
N ASN A 138 -1.76 28.16 -4.15
CA ASN A 138 -1.31 28.35 -5.54
C ASN A 138 -1.58 27.15 -6.45
N GLY A 139 -2.08 26.05 -5.91
CA GLY A 139 -2.36 24.82 -6.67
C GLY A 139 -1.10 24.03 -7.08
N GLN A 140 0.07 24.44 -6.60
CA GLN A 140 1.32 23.74 -6.91
C GLN A 140 1.25 22.28 -6.41
N GLN A 141 1.70 21.36 -7.26
CA GLN A 141 1.69 19.93 -6.97
C GLN A 141 3.12 19.42 -6.78
N VAL A 142 3.28 18.54 -5.79
CA VAL A 142 4.52 17.79 -5.54
C VAL A 142 4.14 16.32 -5.37
N ILE A 143 4.78 15.46 -6.16
CA ILE A 143 4.55 14.01 -6.09
C ILE A 143 5.63 13.39 -5.20
N TRP A 144 5.18 12.66 -4.19
CA TRP A 144 6.01 11.75 -3.40
C TRP A 144 5.84 10.35 -3.98
N SER A 145 6.81 9.92 -4.75
CA SER A 145 6.78 8.65 -5.48
C SER A 145 6.60 7.46 -4.55
N ALA A 146 5.99 6.40 -5.07
CA ALA A 146 5.85 5.12 -4.41
C ALA A 146 7.19 4.63 -3.84
N SER A 147 7.14 3.97 -2.70
CA SER A 147 8.33 3.44 -2.04
C SER A 147 7.98 2.28 -1.13
N ILE A 148 8.96 1.42 -0.89
CA ILE A 148 8.87 0.41 0.14
C ILE A 148 9.48 1.00 1.41
N ILE A 149 8.77 0.87 2.52
CA ILE A 149 9.18 1.34 3.84
C ILE A 149 9.32 0.10 4.72
N THR A 150 10.46 -0.03 5.39
CA THR A 150 10.69 -1.12 6.35
C THR A 150 10.92 -0.52 7.72
N ASN A 151 10.06 -0.85 8.66
CA ASN A 151 10.13 -0.38 10.03
C ASN A 151 10.01 -1.53 11.02
N GLN A 152 10.57 -1.35 12.21
CA GLN A 152 10.27 -2.18 13.37
C GLN A 152 9.06 -1.62 14.11
N PHE A 153 8.11 -2.48 14.43
CA PHE A 153 6.95 -2.18 15.25
C PHE A 153 7.10 -2.89 16.60
N ILE A 154 7.05 -2.13 17.65
CA ILE A 154 7.19 -2.63 19.02
C ILE A 154 5.81 -2.63 19.67
N VAL A 155 5.31 -3.81 19.99
CA VAL A 155 4.03 -3.98 20.70
C VAL A 155 4.27 -4.54 22.08
N GLU A 156 3.54 -4.01 23.06
CA GLU A 156 3.63 -4.44 24.45
C GLU A 156 2.24 -4.80 25.00
N LYS A 157 2.21 -5.82 25.83
CA LYS A 157 0.96 -6.29 26.48
C LYS A 157 0.64 -5.41 27.68
N ARG A 158 -0.50 -4.75 27.67
CA ARG A 158 -1.05 -3.95 28.76
C ARG A 158 -2.29 -4.66 29.32
N GLY A 159 -2.10 -5.45 30.38
CA GLY A 159 -3.13 -6.36 30.85
C GLY A 159 -3.42 -7.48 29.87
N GLN A 160 -4.61 -7.47 29.26
CA GLN A 160 -5.01 -8.47 28.24
C GLN A 160 -4.91 -7.95 26.80
N VAL A 161 -4.51 -6.69 26.61
CA VAL A 161 -4.51 -6.04 25.28
C VAL A 161 -3.08 -5.76 24.83
N TRP A 162 -2.79 -6.03 23.57
CA TRP A 162 -1.55 -5.60 22.93
C TRP A 162 -1.70 -4.16 22.42
N VAL A 163 -0.66 -3.36 22.60
CA VAL A 163 -0.64 -1.93 22.23
C VAL A 163 0.65 -1.63 21.50
N LEU A 164 0.58 -0.88 20.41
CA LEU A 164 1.76 -0.34 19.73
C LEU A 164 2.40 0.73 20.60
N THR A 165 3.67 0.55 20.96
CA THR A 165 4.39 1.46 21.85
C THR A 165 5.51 2.22 21.18
N ASP A 166 6.03 1.74 20.03
CA ASP A 166 7.07 2.43 19.27
C ASP A 166 7.17 1.92 17.82
N THR A 167 7.72 2.75 16.94
CA THR A 167 8.17 2.36 15.59
C THR A 167 9.57 2.91 15.32
N LYS A 168 10.45 2.13 14.66
CA LYS A 168 11.85 2.49 14.36
C LYS A 168 12.22 2.14 12.94
#